data_159e6542425b1cc74e0487d0104c6e7a
#
_entry.id   159e6542425b1cc74e0487d0104c6e7a
#
_cell.length_a   1.000
_cell.length_b   1.000
_cell.length_c   1.000
_cell.angle_alpha   90.00
_cell.angle_beta   90.00
_cell.angle_gamma   90.00
#
_symmetry.space_group_name_H-M   'P 1'
#
loop_
_entity.id
_entity.type
_entity.pdbx_description
1 polymer ?
#
loop_
_entity_poly.entity_id
_entity_poly.type
_entity_poly.pdbx_seq_one_letter_code
_entity_poly.pdbx_strand_id
1 'polypeptide(L)'
;MELTIEQIEGVMSLVLDGRRRLDLRNVRFIDPYGLLLLDLVLRDRAEGSAPLNVVWPTHPPVRNWMQAMGLAFDVSATLRPKSRLPNVRTALQPITRIEDERGVIALVNGFDARLAERYPLDESPRRTLIRIMLELFQNIPQHSNATGNVSDAHGIAAMQDYRDGIVLAIADKGVGMRASLSLRGEEKVGSDAEALDAVVLRGLSRFRDPGRGQELMRIFRMVRSWDGTIAIRSGSALLYHDPEHGADVHDVAPFPGVQIALCIPTRVFGIGEVDGAPEDGFNEPDE
;
A
#
# COMPACT_ATOMS: atom_id res chain seq x y z
N MET A 1 11.64 -6.93 -15.15
CA MET A 1 10.43 -7.18 -14.35
C MET A 1 10.34 -6.10 -13.31
N GLU A 2 9.18 -5.54 -13.15
CA GLU A 2 8.88 -4.51 -12.15
C GLU A 2 7.81 -5.05 -11.21
N LEU A 3 7.81 -4.59 -9.95
CA LEU A 3 6.82 -4.94 -8.94
C LEU A 3 6.11 -3.66 -8.51
N THR A 4 5.19 -3.22 -9.35
CA THR A 4 4.43 -1.98 -9.18
C THR A 4 2.97 -2.27 -8.91
N ILE A 5 2.21 -1.21 -8.63
CA ILE A 5 0.74 -1.27 -8.50
C ILE A 5 0.10 -2.06 -9.65
N GLU A 6 0.63 -1.94 -10.86
CA GLU A 6 0.09 -2.57 -12.07
C GLU A 6 0.52 -4.03 -12.26
N GLN A 7 1.72 -4.40 -11.79
CA GLN A 7 2.38 -5.64 -12.19
C GLN A 7 2.50 -6.69 -11.09
N ILE A 8 2.31 -6.29 -9.83
CA ILE A 8 2.54 -7.16 -8.66
C ILE A 8 1.58 -8.36 -8.61
N GLU A 9 0.37 -8.24 -9.14
CA GLU A 9 -0.64 -9.31 -9.07
C GLU A 9 -0.19 -10.61 -9.76
N GLY A 10 0.61 -10.52 -10.82
CA GLY A 10 1.22 -11.69 -11.43
C GLY A 10 2.15 -12.46 -10.50
N VAL A 11 2.91 -11.76 -9.66
CA VAL A 11 3.77 -12.37 -8.63
C VAL A 11 2.93 -12.91 -7.48
N MET A 12 1.92 -12.17 -7.05
CA MET A 12 1.00 -12.61 -6.00
C MET A 12 0.32 -13.92 -6.37
N SER A 13 -0.23 -14.02 -7.59
CA SER A 13 -0.84 -15.25 -8.10
C SER A 13 0.13 -16.44 -8.03
N LEU A 14 1.36 -16.29 -8.53
CA LEU A 14 2.35 -17.35 -8.49
C LEU A 14 2.67 -17.85 -7.08
N VAL A 15 2.75 -16.94 -6.11
CA VAL A 15 3.07 -17.29 -4.73
C VAL A 15 1.86 -17.90 -4.03
N LEU A 16 0.67 -17.35 -4.23
CA LEU A 16 -0.55 -17.81 -3.58
C LEU A 16 -1.02 -19.16 -4.13
N ASP A 17 -0.71 -19.50 -5.40
CA ASP A 17 -0.92 -20.83 -5.99
C ASP A 17 -0.05 -21.96 -5.40
N GLY A 18 0.69 -21.66 -4.33
CA GLY A 18 1.45 -22.67 -3.58
C GLY A 18 2.87 -22.89 -4.05
N ARG A 19 3.42 -22.06 -4.91
CA ARG A 19 4.84 -22.13 -5.27
C ARG A 19 5.73 -21.95 -4.03
N ARG A 20 6.76 -22.77 -3.93
CA ARG A 20 7.74 -22.72 -2.84
C ARG A 20 8.99 -21.91 -3.17
N ARG A 21 9.08 -21.40 -4.40
CA ARG A 21 10.22 -20.61 -4.86
C ARG A 21 9.73 -19.38 -5.63
N LEU A 22 10.22 -18.23 -5.22
CA LEU A 22 10.02 -16.94 -5.89
C LEU A 22 11.37 -16.44 -6.40
N ASP A 23 11.47 -16.22 -7.70
CA ASP A 23 12.69 -15.73 -8.35
C ASP A 23 12.55 -14.27 -8.74
N LEU A 24 13.21 -13.40 -7.98
CA LEU A 24 13.21 -11.95 -8.15
C LEU A 24 14.49 -11.41 -8.77
N ARG A 25 15.40 -12.27 -9.28
CA ARG A 25 16.73 -11.85 -9.79
C ARG A 25 16.66 -10.74 -10.83
N ASN A 26 15.62 -10.78 -11.67
CA ASN A 26 15.44 -9.83 -12.78
C ASN A 26 14.55 -8.63 -12.40
N VAL A 27 14.24 -8.43 -11.12
CA VAL A 27 13.51 -7.23 -10.69
C VAL A 27 14.44 -6.03 -10.79
N ARG A 28 13.97 -5.02 -11.53
CA ARG A 28 14.67 -3.75 -11.78
C ARG A 28 14.06 -2.58 -11.05
N PHE A 29 12.78 -2.69 -10.72
CA PHE A 29 12.04 -1.68 -9.96
C PHE A 29 11.00 -2.33 -9.06
N ILE A 30 10.73 -1.72 -7.92
CA ILE A 30 9.66 -2.08 -6.99
C ILE A 30 9.15 -0.82 -6.31
N ASP A 31 7.85 -0.61 -6.29
CA ASP A 31 7.21 0.49 -5.61
C ASP A 31 6.80 0.11 -4.16
N PRO A 32 6.32 1.07 -3.33
CA PRO A 32 5.86 0.79 -1.98
C PRO A 32 4.74 -0.26 -1.92
N TYR A 33 3.83 -0.31 -2.89
CA TYR A 33 2.74 -1.29 -2.90
C TYR A 33 3.25 -2.70 -3.15
N GLY A 34 4.06 -2.88 -4.19
CA GLY A 34 4.71 -4.15 -4.47
C GLY A 34 5.56 -4.64 -3.29
N LEU A 35 6.24 -3.70 -2.62
CA LEU A 35 7.04 -4.00 -1.43
C LEU A 35 6.19 -4.47 -0.24
N LEU A 36 5.05 -3.80 0.04
CA LEU A 36 4.15 -4.21 1.13
C LEU A 36 3.51 -5.56 0.87
N LEU A 37 3.04 -5.82 -0.35
CA LEU A 37 2.49 -7.13 -0.71
C LEU A 37 3.53 -8.23 -0.57
N LEU A 38 4.76 -7.98 -1.02
CA LEU A 38 5.86 -8.93 -0.85
C LEU A 38 6.16 -9.19 0.62
N ASP A 39 6.23 -8.15 1.47
CA ASP A 39 6.47 -8.29 2.92
C ASP A 39 5.37 -9.12 3.59
N LEU A 40 4.10 -8.85 3.29
CA LEU A 40 2.97 -9.58 3.84
C LEU A 40 3.00 -11.06 3.45
N VAL A 41 3.26 -11.36 2.18
CA VAL A 41 3.33 -12.75 1.70
C VAL A 41 4.51 -13.49 2.32
N LEU A 42 5.67 -12.85 2.45
CA LEU A 42 6.84 -13.45 3.08
C LEU A 42 6.57 -13.78 4.55
N ARG A 43 5.90 -12.90 5.29
CA ARG A 43 5.50 -13.15 6.68
C ARG A 43 4.47 -14.27 6.79
N ASP A 44 3.45 -14.24 5.95
CA ASP A 44 2.41 -15.27 5.91
C ASP A 44 3.01 -16.66 5.67
N ARG A 45 3.96 -16.76 4.75
CA ARG A 45 4.65 -18.01 4.44
C ARG A 45 5.63 -18.43 5.54
N ALA A 46 6.23 -17.50 6.26
CA ALA A 46 7.12 -17.79 7.38
C ALA A 46 6.36 -18.33 8.61
N GLU A 47 5.15 -17.81 8.85
CA GLU A 47 4.25 -18.26 9.91
C GLU A 47 3.60 -19.61 9.58
N GLY A 48 3.49 -19.94 8.28
CA GLY A 48 2.93 -21.18 7.79
C GLY A 48 3.93 -22.32 7.71
N SER A 49 3.44 -23.52 7.38
CA SER A 49 4.25 -24.76 7.30
C SER A 49 5.12 -24.85 6.05
N ALA A 50 5.09 -23.87 5.15
CA ALA A 50 5.77 -23.92 3.85
C ALA A 50 6.51 -22.62 3.55
N PRO A 51 7.72 -22.42 4.10
CA PRO A 51 8.51 -21.22 3.85
C PRO A 51 8.80 -21.04 2.36
N LEU A 52 8.76 -19.79 1.90
CA LEU A 52 9.06 -19.41 0.53
C LEU A 52 10.56 -19.22 0.35
N ASN A 53 11.14 -19.95 -0.59
CA ASN A 53 12.55 -19.75 -0.99
C ASN A 53 12.61 -18.59 -1.99
N VAL A 54 13.16 -17.46 -1.55
CA VAL A 54 13.28 -16.26 -2.38
C VAL A 54 14.68 -16.13 -2.93
N VAL A 55 14.77 -16.01 -4.25
CA VAL A 55 16.00 -15.57 -4.92
C VAL A 55 15.89 -14.06 -5.15
N TRP A 56 16.68 -13.31 -4.39
CA TRP A 56 16.61 -11.86 -4.33
C TRP A 56 17.13 -11.17 -5.59
N PRO A 57 16.73 -9.91 -5.86
CA PRO A 57 17.22 -9.14 -7.00
C PRO A 57 18.74 -9.08 -7.03
N THR A 58 19.32 -9.27 -8.22
CA THR A 58 20.76 -9.10 -8.43
C THR A 58 21.16 -7.63 -8.61
N HIS A 59 20.20 -6.77 -8.96
CA HIS A 59 20.41 -5.35 -9.16
C HIS A 59 20.63 -4.62 -7.82
N PRO A 60 21.85 -4.08 -7.53
CA PRO A 60 22.18 -3.54 -6.22
C PRO A 60 21.29 -2.37 -5.79
N PRO A 61 20.93 -1.39 -6.65
CA PRO A 61 20.05 -0.30 -6.30
C PRO A 61 18.70 -0.80 -5.75
N VAL A 62 18.05 -1.77 -6.39
CA VAL A 62 16.78 -2.34 -5.93
C VAL A 62 16.92 -3.01 -4.56
N ARG A 63 17.99 -3.83 -4.38
CA ARG A 63 18.25 -4.47 -3.09
C ARG A 63 18.46 -3.46 -1.97
N ASN A 64 19.28 -2.43 -2.24
CA ASN A 64 19.58 -1.39 -1.26
C ASN A 64 18.30 -0.61 -0.89
N TRP A 65 17.46 -0.31 -1.87
CA TRP A 65 16.19 0.35 -1.64
C TRP A 65 15.23 -0.53 -0.81
N MET A 66 15.05 -1.80 -1.17
CA MET A 66 14.22 -2.73 -0.40
C MET A 66 14.68 -2.83 1.06
N GLN A 67 15.99 -2.88 1.30
CA GLN A 67 16.56 -2.88 2.66
C GLN A 67 16.31 -1.56 3.39
N ALA A 68 16.50 -0.44 2.71
CA ALA A 68 16.25 0.89 3.27
C ALA A 68 14.78 1.10 3.63
N MET A 69 13.89 0.51 2.83
CA MET A 69 12.45 0.51 3.09
C MET A 69 12.03 -0.50 4.18
N GLY A 70 12.94 -1.26 4.75
CA GLY A 70 12.69 -2.13 5.90
C GLY A 70 12.28 -3.56 5.57
N LEU A 71 12.37 -4.00 4.30
CA LEU A 71 12.13 -5.39 3.96
C LEU A 71 13.25 -6.28 4.52
N ALA A 72 12.86 -7.31 5.29
CA ALA A 72 13.82 -8.29 5.84
C ALA A 72 14.11 -9.37 4.78
N PHE A 73 15.39 -9.46 4.33
CA PHE A 73 15.81 -10.50 3.38
C PHE A 73 16.03 -11.87 4.01
N ASP A 74 16.11 -11.95 5.33
CA ASP A 74 16.31 -13.20 6.04
C ASP A 74 15.23 -13.36 7.11
N VAL A 75 14.25 -14.17 6.81
CA VAL A 75 13.14 -14.48 7.72
C VAL A 75 13.61 -15.36 8.88
N SER A 76 14.78 -16.01 8.76
CA SER A 76 15.37 -16.86 9.79
C SER A 76 16.31 -16.11 10.73
N ALA A 77 16.79 -14.94 10.33
CA ALA A 77 17.57 -14.07 11.20
C ALA A 77 16.64 -13.12 11.95
N THR A 78 16.60 -13.22 13.24
CA THR A 78 16.09 -12.20 14.14
C THR A 78 16.89 -10.92 13.92
N LEU A 79 16.51 -10.14 12.90
CA LEU A 79 17.23 -8.95 12.53
C LEU A 79 17.04 -7.88 13.60
N ARG A 80 18.10 -7.71 14.38
CA ARG A 80 18.33 -6.41 15.03
C ARG A 80 18.43 -5.38 13.91
N PRO A 81 17.65 -4.29 13.93
CA PRO A 81 17.80 -3.23 12.96
C PRO A 81 19.26 -2.75 13.05
N LYS A 82 20.01 -2.94 11.96
CA LYS A 82 21.33 -2.30 11.86
C LYS A 82 21.07 -0.81 11.82
N SER A 83 21.50 -0.11 12.85
CA SER A 83 21.26 1.28 13.20
C SER A 83 21.89 2.32 12.26
N ARG A 84 22.02 2.03 10.98
CA ARG A 84 22.34 2.99 9.91
C ARG A 84 21.64 2.53 8.64
N LEU A 85 20.39 3.00 8.47
CA LEU A 85 19.81 3.07 7.14
C LEU A 85 20.76 3.86 6.24
N PRO A 86 21.11 3.37 5.04
CA PRO A 86 21.78 4.21 4.07
C PRO A 86 20.93 5.46 3.89
N ASN A 87 21.61 6.59 3.66
CA ASN A 87 20.98 7.89 3.48
C ASN A 87 20.21 7.89 2.14
N VAL A 88 19.08 7.17 2.10
CA VAL A 88 18.19 7.16 0.95
C VAL A 88 17.38 8.44 1.05
N ARG A 89 17.88 9.48 0.38
CA ARG A 89 17.28 10.83 0.35
C ARG A 89 15.84 10.88 -0.19
N THR A 90 15.36 9.76 -0.74
CA THR A 90 14.10 9.69 -1.49
C THR A 90 12.96 8.99 -0.75
N ALA A 91 13.22 8.13 0.24
CA ALA A 91 12.14 7.46 0.97
C ALA A 91 11.49 8.40 1.98
N LEU A 92 10.22 8.74 1.78
CA LEU A 92 9.46 9.54 2.74
C LEU A 92 9.10 8.72 3.98
N GLN A 93 8.76 7.44 3.84
CA GLN A 93 8.46 6.55 4.95
C GLN A 93 8.74 5.07 4.61
N PRO A 94 9.65 4.41 5.32
CA PRO A 94 9.83 2.96 5.19
C PRO A 94 8.62 2.19 5.74
N ILE A 95 8.58 0.88 5.53
CA ILE A 95 7.54 0.01 6.07
C ILE A 95 7.41 0.25 7.58
N THR A 96 6.24 0.72 7.97
CA THR A 96 5.92 1.05 9.35
C THR A 96 4.67 0.31 9.77
N ARG A 97 4.71 -0.34 10.95
CA ARG A 97 3.56 -1.04 11.51
C ARG A 97 2.59 -0.07 12.16
N ILE A 98 1.31 -0.39 12.03
CA ILE A 98 0.18 0.34 12.62
C ILE A 98 -0.48 -0.63 13.60
N GLU A 99 -0.28 -0.40 14.89
CA GLU A 99 -0.76 -1.29 15.95
C GLU A 99 -1.97 -0.73 16.70
N ASP A 100 -2.01 0.59 16.85
CA ASP A 100 -3.06 1.29 17.59
C ASP A 100 -3.30 2.72 17.04
N GLU A 101 -4.29 3.41 17.63
CA GLU A 101 -4.62 4.79 17.24
C GLU A 101 -3.49 5.79 17.50
N ARG A 102 -2.64 5.55 18.52
CA ARG A 102 -1.48 6.42 18.79
C ARG A 102 -0.43 6.27 17.72
N GLY A 103 -0.20 5.03 17.26
CA GLY A 103 0.66 4.73 16.13
C GLY A 103 0.17 5.42 14.85
N VAL A 104 -1.15 5.42 14.60
CA VAL A 104 -1.75 6.16 13.47
C VAL A 104 -1.42 7.64 13.54
N ILE A 105 -1.67 8.29 14.68
CA ILE A 105 -1.43 9.73 14.84
C ILE A 105 0.06 10.05 14.69
N ALA A 106 0.95 9.26 15.28
CA ALA A 106 2.38 9.47 15.18
C ALA A 106 2.87 9.33 13.73
N LEU A 107 2.36 8.33 13.01
CA LEU A 107 2.68 8.09 11.62
C LEU A 107 2.21 9.23 10.71
N VAL A 108 0.96 9.66 10.85
CA VAL A 108 0.40 10.79 10.06
C VAL A 108 1.17 12.07 10.31
N ASN A 109 1.50 12.40 11.56
CA ASN A 109 2.30 13.57 11.89
C ASN A 109 3.71 13.48 11.30
N GLY A 110 4.31 12.28 11.30
CA GLY A 110 5.61 12.06 10.68
C GLY A 110 5.58 12.26 9.15
N PHE A 111 4.52 11.83 8.50
CA PHE A 111 4.30 12.10 7.08
C PHE A 111 4.11 13.59 6.81
N ASP A 112 3.26 14.27 7.59
CA ASP A 112 3.00 15.68 7.43
C ASP A 112 4.27 16.52 7.53
N ALA A 113 5.11 16.25 8.53
CA ALA A 113 6.40 16.94 8.71
C ALA A 113 7.33 16.76 7.50
N ARG A 114 7.45 15.51 6.98
CA ARG A 114 8.31 15.22 5.83
C ARG A 114 7.79 15.82 4.53
N LEU A 115 6.47 15.79 4.33
CA LEU A 115 5.85 16.46 3.20
C LEU A 115 6.10 17.98 3.26
N ALA A 116 6.00 18.59 4.45
CA ALA A 116 6.26 20.00 4.63
C ALA A 116 7.71 20.42 4.36
N GLU A 117 8.68 19.56 4.73
CA GLU A 117 10.09 19.79 4.43
C GLU A 117 10.42 19.69 2.94
N ARG A 118 9.78 18.74 2.25
CA ARG A 118 10.10 18.45 0.86
C ARG A 118 9.33 19.31 -0.12
N TYR A 119 8.10 19.62 0.21
CA TYR A 119 7.19 20.36 -0.63
C TYR A 119 6.71 21.60 0.12
N PRO A 120 7.03 22.83 -0.34
CA PRO A 120 6.45 24.05 0.17
C PRO A 120 4.99 24.15 -0.30
N LEU A 121 4.15 23.31 0.27
CA LEU A 121 2.82 23.03 -0.21
C LEU A 121 1.85 24.18 0.02
N ASP A 122 1.01 24.45 -0.97
CA ASP A 122 -0.30 25.01 -0.71
C ASP A 122 -1.01 24.17 0.37
N GLU A 123 -1.50 24.82 1.41
CA GLU A 123 -2.04 24.14 2.60
C GLU A 123 -3.22 23.21 2.26
N SER A 124 -3.96 23.48 1.19
CA SER A 124 -5.19 22.75 0.85
C SER A 124 -4.95 21.31 0.40
N PRO A 125 -4.12 21.01 -0.61
CA PRO A 125 -3.82 19.63 -1.02
C PRO A 125 -3.13 18.82 0.08
N ARG A 126 -2.23 19.46 0.83
CA ARG A 126 -1.56 18.82 1.95
C ARG A 126 -2.55 18.38 3.03
N ARG A 127 -3.40 19.28 3.51
CA ARG A 127 -4.44 18.96 4.50
C ARG A 127 -5.35 17.84 4.03
N THR A 128 -5.66 17.85 2.75
CA THR A 128 -6.50 16.81 2.12
C THR A 128 -5.79 15.46 2.13
N LEU A 129 -4.50 15.40 1.76
CA LEU A 129 -3.71 14.17 1.81
C LEU A 129 -3.57 13.64 3.24
N ILE A 130 -3.28 14.51 4.21
CA ILE A 130 -3.20 14.13 5.62
C ILE A 130 -4.52 13.56 6.12
N ARG A 131 -5.65 14.13 5.72
CA ARG A 131 -6.97 13.61 6.05
C ARG A 131 -7.20 12.22 5.43
N ILE A 132 -6.86 12.02 4.15
CA ILE A 132 -6.92 10.72 3.49
C ILE A 132 -6.12 9.68 4.29
N MET A 133 -4.90 10.02 4.64
CA MET A 133 -4.01 9.12 5.38
C MET A 133 -4.61 8.77 6.75
N LEU A 134 -5.13 9.75 7.47
CA LEU A 134 -5.77 9.53 8.76
C LEU A 134 -6.96 8.58 8.62
N GLU A 135 -7.85 8.81 7.65
CA GLU A 135 -9.03 7.97 7.39
C GLU A 135 -8.62 6.54 7.02
N LEU A 136 -7.63 6.37 6.14
CA LEU A 136 -7.14 5.05 5.73
C LEU A 136 -6.47 4.29 6.88
N PHE A 137 -5.61 4.96 7.65
CA PHE A 137 -4.88 4.31 8.72
C PHE A 137 -5.78 3.96 9.92
N GLN A 138 -6.79 4.77 10.21
CA GLN A 138 -7.78 4.47 11.26
C GLN A 138 -8.63 3.24 10.94
N ASN A 139 -8.84 2.93 9.66
CA ASN A 139 -9.56 1.72 9.27
C ASN A 139 -8.84 0.44 9.74
N ILE A 140 -7.52 0.44 9.86
CA ILE A 140 -6.73 -0.73 10.26
C ILE A 140 -7.10 -1.20 11.68
N PRO A 141 -6.90 -0.44 12.77
CA PRO A 141 -7.25 -0.90 14.10
C PRO A 141 -8.75 -1.13 14.30
N GLN A 142 -9.61 -0.42 13.55
CA GLN A 142 -11.06 -0.58 13.66
C GLN A 142 -11.57 -1.89 13.04
N HIS A 143 -10.95 -2.37 11.97
CA HIS A 143 -11.39 -3.57 11.24
C HIS A 143 -10.66 -4.84 11.66
N SER A 144 -9.48 -4.73 12.20
CA SER A 144 -8.69 -5.85 12.69
C SER A 144 -9.23 -6.49 13.96
N ASN A 145 -9.92 -5.72 14.80
CA ASN A 145 -10.54 -6.22 16.03
C ASN A 145 -11.84 -7.04 15.82
N ALA A 146 -12.32 -7.18 14.61
CA ALA A 146 -13.58 -7.88 14.33
C ALA A 146 -13.52 -9.40 14.59
N THR A 147 -12.34 -10.00 14.68
CA THR A 147 -12.13 -11.43 14.95
C THR A 147 -11.80 -11.76 16.41
N GLY A 148 -11.64 -10.76 17.28
CA GLY A 148 -11.35 -10.97 18.69
C GLY A 148 -9.92 -11.41 19.03
N ASN A 149 -9.09 -11.71 18.04
CA ASN A 149 -7.67 -12.00 18.20
C ASN A 149 -6.84 -10.74 18.03
N VAL A 150 -6.51 -10.11 19.14
CA VAL A 150 -5.77 -8.83 19.18
C VAL A 150 -4.33 -8.94 18.65
N SER A 151 -3.77 -10.15 18.51
CA SER A 151 -2.37 -10.36 18.12
C SER A 151 -2.08 -10.23 16.63
N ASP A 152 -3.08 -10.36 15.74
CA ASP A 152 -2.86 -10.47 14.29
C ASP A 152 -3.30 -9.23 13.50
N ALA A 153 -3.78 -8.23 14.19
CA ALA A 153 -4.51 -7.09 13.65
C ALA A 153 -3.62 -5.89 13.29
N HIS A 154 -2.43 -6.15 12.80
CA HIS A 154 -1.51 -5.08 12.46
C HIS A 154 -1.56 -4.79 10.96
N GLY A 155 -1.71 -3.51 10.64
CA GLY A 155 -1.47 -3.04 9.29
C GLY A 155 -0.04 -2.52 9.16
N ILE A 156 0.35 -2.36 7.92
CA ILE A 156 1.62 -1.74 7.53
C ILE A 156 1.38 -0.64 6.51
N ALA A 157 2.21 0.38 6.54
CA ALA A 157 2.19 1.45 5.55
C ALA A 157 3.61 1.79 5.11
N ALA A 158 3.74 2.25 3.87
CA ALA A 158 4.98 2.80 3.32
C ALA A 158 4.66 3.93 2.34
N MET A 159 5.58 4.88 2.19
CA MET A 159 5.43 5.97 1.23
C MET A 159 6.77 6.33 0.62
N GLN A 160 6.74 6.56 -0.69
CA GLN A 160 7.88 7.01 -1.47
C GLN A 160 7.45 8.13 -2.40
N ASP A 161 8.27 9.17 -2.51
CA ASP A 161 8.12 10.17 -3.56
C ASP A 161 8.96 9.80 -4.78
N TYR A 162 8.39 10.06 -5.93
CA TYR A 162 9.01 9.94 -7.24
C TYR A 162 8.95 11.32 -7.92
N ARG A 163 9.63 11.44 -9.06
CA ARG A 163 9.62 12.69 -9.84
C ARG A 163 8.19 13.17 -10.13
N ASP A 164 7.33 12.26 -10.52
CA ASP A 164 6.01 12.57 -11.07
C ASP A 164 4.87 12.39 -10.06
N GLY A 165 5.13 11.78 -8.90
CA GLY A 165 4.09 11.51 -7.92
C GLY A 165 4.60 10.95 -6.60
N ILE A 166 3.70 10.90 -5.64
CA ILE A 166 3.90 10.25 -4.34
C ILE A 166 3.11 8.96 -4.34
N VAL A 167 3.77 7.82 -4.06
CA VAL A 167 3.09 6.53 -3.86
C VAL A 167 2.96 6.28 -2.38
N LEU A 168 1.71 6.20 -1.91
CA LEU A 168 1.34 5.75 -0.57
C LEU A 168 0.76 4.35 -0.67
N ALA A 169 1.27 3.42 0.10
CA ALA A 169 0.76 2.07 0.20
C ALA A 169 0.38 1.73 1.64
N ILE A 170 -0.73 1.02 1.80
CA ILE A 170 -1.28 0.58 3.09
C ILE A 170 -1.79 -0.84 2.91
N ALA A 171 -1.54 -1.69 3.89
CA ALA A 171 -2.00 -3.07 3.82
C ALA A 171 -2.30 -3.63 5.21
N ASP A 172 -3.37 -4.43 5.31
CA ASP A 172 -3.70 -5.24 6.47
C ASP A 172 -4.04 -6.69 6.05
N LYS A 173 -4.10 -7.58 7.03
CA LYS A 173 -4.56 -8.97 6.91
C LYS A 173 -5.88 -9.19 7.67
N GLY A 174 -6.73 -8.17 7.75
CA GLY A 174 -8.02 -8.23 8.43
C GLY A 174 -9.05 -9.08 7.69
N VAL A 175 -10.32 -8.89 8.04
CA VAL A 175 -11.44 -9.70 7.50
C VAL A 175 -11.81 -9.38 6.05
N GLY A 176 -11.33 -8.26 5.50
CA GLY A 176 -11.70 -7.78 4.17
C GLY A 176 -13.10 -7.14 4.13
N MET A 177 -13.43 -6.55 2.98
CA MET A 177 -14.64 -5.74 2.84
C MET A 177 -15.92 -6.58 2.84
N ARG A 178 -15.92 -7.73 2.16
CA ARG A 178 -17.09 -8.60 2.08
C ARG A 178 -17.53 -9.10 3.45
N ALA A 179 -16.60 -9.62 4.25
CA ALA A 179 -16.92 -10.06 5.61
C ALA A 179 -17.32 -8.88 6.50
N SER A 180 -16.69 -7.72 6.35
CA SER A 180 -17.05 -6.50 7.08
C SER A 180 -18.49 -6.04 6.79
N LEU A 181 -18.93 -6.07 5.53
CA LEU A 181 -20.32 -5.75 5.15
C LEU A 181 -21.33 -6.79 5.67
N SER A 182 -20.95 -8.08 5.68
CA SER A 182 -21.81 -9.15 6.18
C SER A 182 -22.17 -9.00 7.65
N LEU A 183 -21.34 -8.33 8.45
CA LEU A 183 -21.64 -7.99 9.85
C LEU A 183 -22.83 -7.01 9.99
N ARG A 184 -23.23 -6.32 8.94
CA ARG A 184 -24.40 -5.42 8.91
C ARG A 184 -25.73 -6.18 8.87
N GLY A 185 -25.75 -7.38 8.34
CA GLY A 185 -26.94 -8.26 8.30
C GLY A 185 -28.03 -7.88 7.28
N GLU A 186 -27.86 -6.84 6.49
CA GLU A 186 -28.93 -6.30 5.62
C GLU A 186 -28.70 -6.57 4.12
N GLU A 187 -27.46 -6.71 3.68
CA GLU A 187 -27.13 -6.95 2.28
C GLU A 187 -26.25 -8.19 2.12
N LYS A 188 -26.73 -9.17 1.37
CA LYS A 188 -25.92 -10.32 0.96
C LYS A 188 -25.09 -9.90 -0.25
N VAL A 189 -23.84 -9.58 -0.01
CA VAL A 189 -22.85 -9.36 -1.06
C VAL A 189 -22.32 -10.72 -1.52
N GLY A 190 -22.52 -11.07 -2.77
CA GLY A 190 -22.24 -12.40 -3.32
C GLY A 190 -20.75 -12.68 -3.52
N SER A 191 -19.96 -11.66 -3.84
CA SER A 191 -18.54 -11.77 -4.18
C SER A 191 -17.70 -10.65 -3.58
N ASP A 192 -16.37 -10.81 -3.59
CA ASP A 192 -15.45 -9.76 -3.17
C ASP A 192 -15.46 -8.58 -4.16
N ALA A 193 -15.68 -8.84 -5.45
CA ALA A 193 -15.85 -7.81 -6.46
C ALA A 193 -17.10 -6.95 -6.21
N GLU A 194 -18.24 -7.57 -5.89
CA GLU A 194 -19.45 -6.84 -5.48
C GLU A 194 -19.23 -6.03 -4.20
N ALA A 195 -18.42 -6.53 -3.26
CA ALA A 195 -18.10 -5.82 -2.04
C ALA A 195 -17.26 -4.56 -2.32
N LEU A 196 -16.26 -4.67 -3.20
CA LEU A 196 -15.46 -3.53 -3.64
C LEU A 196 -16.32 -2.48 -4.33
N ASP A 197 -17.15 -2.88 -5.30
CA ASP A 197 -18.11 -1.99 -5.96
C ASP A 197 -19.00 -1.28 -4.94
N ALA A 198 -19.59 -2.05 -4.03
CA ALA A 198 -20.49 -1.52 -3.02
C ALA A 198 -19.82 -0.47 -2.12
N VAL A 199 -18.62 -0.75 -1.62
CA VAL A 199 -17.90 0.12 -0.68
C VAL A 199 -17.30 1.32 -1.40
N VAL A 200 -16.60 1.11 -2.51
CA VAL A 200 -15.77 2.13 -3.14
C VAL A 200 -16.57 3.00 -4.12
N LEU A 201 -17.44 2.40 -4.91
CA LEU A 201 -18.20 3.15 -5.92
C LEU A 201 -19.55 3.63 -5.42
N ARG A 202 -20.25 2.83 -4.60
CA ARG A 202 -21.59 3.18 -4.07
C ARG A 202 -21.56 3.73 -2.64
N GLY A 203 -20.43 3.65 -1.92
CA GLY A 203 -20.26 4.19 -0.57
C GLY A 203 -21.01 3.43 0.52
N LEU A 204 -21.24 2.12 0.30
CA LEU A 204 -21.82 1.26 1.33
C LEU A 204 -20.84 1.07 2.49
N SER A 205 -21.35 1.07 3.71
CA SER A 205 -20.59 0.88 4.93
C SER A 205 -21.31 -0.05 5.89
N ARG A 206 -20.55 -0.75 6.74
CA ARG A 206 -21.12 -1.49 7.87
C ARG A 206 -21.75 -0.58 8.92
N PHE A 207 -21.39 0.70 8.96
CA PHE A 207 -21.95 1.67 9.90
C PHE A 207 -23.26 2.26 9.33
N ARG A 208 -24.28 2.43 10.20
CA ARG A 208 -25.59 3.00 9.83
C ARG A 208 -25.62 4.52 9.94
N ASP A 209 -24.65 5.10 10.62
CA ASP A 209 -24.62 6.55 10.87
C ASP A 209 -24.40 7.32 9.57
N PRO A 210 -25.19 8.35 9.28
CA PRO A 210 -25.02 9.19 8.11
C PRO A 210 -23.62 9.82 8.09
N GLY A 211 -22.91 9.64 6.96
CA GLY A 211 -21.57 10.21 6.75
C GLY A 211 -20.41 9.36 7.28
N ARG A 212 -20.66 8.22 7.93
CA ARG A 212 -19.63 7.28 8.37
C ARG A 212 -19.50 6.11 7.38
N GLY A 213 -18.25 5.72 7.08
CA GLY A 213 -17.97 4.58 6.20
C GLY A 213 -18.05 4.88 4.70
N GLN A 214 -18.09 6.15 4.31
CA GLN A 214 -18.00 6.57 2.91
C GLN A 214 -16.58 7.06 2.55
N GLU A 215 -15.62 6.82 3.44
CA GLU A 215 -14.26 7.33 3.35
C GLU A 215 -13.59 6.85 2.07
N LEU A 216 -13.65 5.54 1.77
CA LEU A 216 -13.03 4.97 0.57
C LEU A 216 -13.62 5.52 -0.73
N MET A 217 -14.95 5.71 -0.77
CA MET A 217 -15.60 6.36 -1.92
C MET A 217 -15.10 7.81 -2.11
N ARG A 218 -14.94 8.56 -1.02
CA ARG A 218 -14.45 9.95 -1.07
C ARG A 218 -13.00 9.98 -1.53
N ILE A 219 -12.16 9.09 -1.00
CA ILE A 219 -10.76 8.95 -1.39
C ILE A 219 -10.65 8.60 -2.87
N PHE A 220 -11.42 7.62 -3.32
CA PHE A 220 -11.47 7.22 -4.73
C PHE A 220 -11.82 8.40 -5.65
N ARG A 221 -12.90 9.14 -5.33
CA ARG A 221 -13.31 10.32 -6.11
C ARG A 221 -12.25 11.42 -6.12
N MET A 222 -11.57 11.62 -5.01
CA MET A 222 -10.55 12.64 -4.88
C MET A 222 -9.28 12.28 -5.66
N VAL A 223 -8.79 11.03 -5.56
CA VAL A 223 -7.66 10.57 -6.37
C VAL A 223 -7.95 10.72 -7.86
N ARG A 224 -9.17 10.37 -8.29
CA ARG A 224 -9.62 10.61 -9.67
C ARG A 224 -9.60 12.09 -10.05
N SER A 225 -10.06 12.98 -9.18
CA SER A 225 -10.07 14.43 -9.47
C SER A 225 -8.66 15.03 -9.56
N TRP A 226 -7.66 14.33 -9.07
CA TRP A 226 -6.26 14.69 -9.16
C TRP A 226 -5.53 14.01 -10.33
N ASP A 227 -6.25 13.28 -11.18
CA ASP A 227 -5.69 12.39 -12.21
C ASP A 227 -4.63 11.45 -11.61
N GLY A 228 -4.92 10.92 -10.43
CA GLY A 228 -4.09 9.94 -9.74
C GLY A 228 -4.49 8.51 -10.06
N THR A 229 -3.65 7.57 -9.64
CA THR A 229 -3.91 6.13 -9.73
C THR A 229 -4.28 5.58 -8.35
N ILE A 230 -5.23 4.66 -8.30
CA ILE A 230 -5.61 3.96 -7.07
C ILE A 230 -5.84 2.47 -7.34
N ALA A 231 -5.27 1.65 -6.48
CA ALA A 231 -5.55 0.22 -6.41
C ALA A 231 -6.11 -0.12 -5.03
N ILE A 232 -7.21 -0.86 -5.00
CA ILE A 232 -7.82 -1.35 -3.75
C ILE A 232 -8.11 -2.83 -3.93
N ARG A 233 -7.41 -3.65 -3.16
CA ARG A 233 -7.54 -5.09 -3.14
C ARG A 233 -8.24 -5.54 -1.87
N SER A 234 -9.18 -6.47 -1.99
CA SER A 234 -9.85 -7.11 -0.85
C SER A 234 -10.30 -8.52 -1.20
N GLY A 235 -9.81 -9.50 -0.47
CA GLY A 235 -10.10 -10.90 -0.75
C GLY A 235 -9.58 -11.33 -2.12
N SER A 236 -10.48 -11.76 -2.98
CA SER A 236 -10.19 -12.22 -4.36
C SER A 236 -10.47 -11.16 -5.44
N ALA A 237 -10.61 -9.90 -5.08
CA ALA A 237 -10.91 -8.83 -6.04
C ALA A 237 -9.96 -7.64 -5.90
N LEU A 238 -9.70 -6.99 -7.03
CA LEU A 238 -8.93 -5.76 -7.16
C LEU A 238 -9.74 -4.72 -7.94
N LEU A 239 -9.96 -3.55 -7.34
CA LEU A 239 -10.36 -2.36 -8.06
C LEU A 239 -9.10 -1.60 -8.43
N TYR A 240 -8.91 -1.35 -9.71
CA TYR A 240 -7.83 -0.53 -10.23
C TYR A 240 -8.39 0.65 -11.02
N HIS A 241 -7.80 1.81 -10.86
CA HIS A 241 -8.10 3.01 -11.64
C HIS A 241 -6.83 3.75 -11.97
N ASP A 242 -6.68 4.11 -13.22
CA ASP A 242 -5.73 5.09 -13.71
C ASP A 242 -6.43 6.13 -14.58
N PRO A 243 -5.78 7.29 -14.87
CA PRO A 243 -6.39 8.37 -15.65
C PRO A 243 -6.67 8.01 -17.12
N GLU A 244 -5.93 7.05 -17.69
CA GLU A 244 -6.02 6.71 -19.12
C GLU A 244 -7.14 5.71 -19.39
N HIS A 245 -7.31 4.70 -18.53
CA HIS A 245 -8.22 3.57 -18.74
C HIS A 245 -9.49 3.66 -17.89
N GLY A 246 -9.50 4.52 -16.86
CA GLY A 246 -10.62 4.62 -15.93
C GLY A 246 -10.57 3.57 -14.84
N ALA A 247 -11.74 3.19 -14.30
CA ALA A 247 -11.85 2.24 -13.19
C ALA A 247 -12.35 0.88 -13.68
N ASP A 248 -11.68 -0.19 -13.24
CA ASP A 248 -12.06 -1.58 -13.48
C ASP A 248 -11.98 -2.40 -12.19
N VAL A 249 -12.84 -3.42 -12.08
CA VAL A 249 -12.83 -4.40 -10.97
C VAL A 249 -12.67 -5.78 -11.56
N HIS A 250 -11.62 -6.47 -11.19
CA HIS A 250 -11.32 -7.81 -11.68
C HIS A 250 -10.91 -8.78 -10.57
N ASP A 251 -11.02 -10.07 -10.89
CA ASP A 251 -10.63 -11.12 -9.96
C ASP A 251 -9.10 -11.26 -9.90
N VAL A 252 -8.60 -11.47 -8.68
CA VAL A 252 -7.19 -11.72 -8.39
C VAL A 252 -7.04 -12.92 -7.46
N ALA A 253 -5.83 -13.43 -7.29
CA ALA A 253 -5.56 -14.52 -6.35
C ALA A 253 -5.97 -14.10 -4.92
N PRO A 254 -6.72 -14.94 -4.18
CA PRO A 254 -7.28 -14.54 -2.89
C PRO A 254 -6.18 -14.28 -1.85
N PHE A 255 -6.27 -13.13 -1.19
CA PHE A 255 -5.39 -12.76 -0.08
C PHE A 255 -6.20 -12.02 1.00
N PRO A 256 -5.98 -12.30 2.30
CA PRO A 256 -6.78 -11.74 3.37
C PRO A 256 -6.57 -10.23 3.54
N GLY A 257 -7.57 -9.55 4.09
CA GLY A 257 -7.51 -8.14 4.46
C GLY A 257 -7.83 -7.17 3.34
N VAL A 258 -7.31 -5.96 3.48
CA VAL A 258 -7.43 -4.87 2.52
C VAL A 258 -6.05 -4.30 2.23
N GLN A 259 -5.71 -4.15 0.96
CA GLN A 259 -4.46 -3.53 0.52
C GLN A 259 -4.79 -2.39 -0.44
N ILE A 260 -4.21 -1.22 -0.18
CA ILE A 260 -4.51 0.01 -0.92
C ILE A 260 -3.22 0.66 -1.37
N ALA A 261 -3.18 1.11 -2.61
CA ALA A 261 -2.14 1.99 -3.12
C ALA A 261 -2.77 3.25 -3.74
N LEU A 262 -2.14 4.37 -3.48
CA LEU A 262 -2.46 5.66 -4.08
C LEU A 262 -1.20 6.21 -4.75
N CYS A 263 -1.28 6.59 -6.02
CA CYS A 263 -0.27 7.39 -6.68
C CYS A 263 -0.86 8.78 -6.94
N ILE A 264 -0.30 9.79 -6.28
CA ILE A 264 -0.79 11.17 -6.32
C ILE A 264 0.24 12.00 -7.08
N PRO A 265 -0.12 12.60 -8.24
CA PRO A 265 0.80 13.40 -9.03
C PRO A 265 1.35 14.61 -8.27
N THR A 266 2.65 14.90 -8.40
CA THR A 266 3.30 16.04 -7.71
C THR A 266 2.71 17.39 -8.10
N ARG A 267 2.15 17.53 -9.31
CA ARG A 267 1.45 18.76 -9.75
C ARG A 267 0.29 19.17 -8.84
N VAL A 268 -0.34 18.22 -8.15
CA VAL A 268 -1.42 18.50 -7.17
C VAL A 268 -0.93 19.40 -6.05
N PHE A 269 0.35 19.35 -5.75
CA PHE A 269 0.98 20.12 -4.68
C PHE A 269 1.56 21.46 -5.16
N GLY A 270 1.16 21.95 -6.34
CA GLY A 270 1.62 23.23 -6.87
C GLY A 270 3.07 23.23 -7.37
N ILE A 271 3.68 22.05 -7.46
CA ILE A 271 5.01 21.90 -8.04
C ILE A 271 4.79 21.67 -9.54
N GLY A 272 4.85 22.76 -10.31
CA GLY A 272 5.17 22.68 -11.72
C GLY A 272 6.53 21.96 -11.85
N GLU A 273 6.80 21.38 -13.01
CA GLU A 273 8.06 20.66 -13.27
C GLU A 273 9.22 21.44 -12.64
N VAL A 274 9.79 20.89 -11.56
CA VAL A 274 10.97 21.44 -10.94
C VAL A 274 12.11 21.03 -11.87
N ASP A 275 12.48 21.95 -12.78
CA ASP A 275 13.75 21.84 -13.49
C ASP A 275 14.86 21.65 -12.47
N GLY A 276 15.38 20.45 -12.34
CA GLY A 276 16.50 20.14 -11.45
C GLY A 276 16.22 19.17 -10.30
N ALA A 277 15.09 18.45 -10.26
CA ALA A 277 15.04 17.25 -9.45
C ALA A 277 16.11 16.26 -9.96
N PRO A 278 16.98 15.72 -9.08
CA PRO A 278 18.02 14.81 -9.55
C PRO A 278 17.37 13.65 -10.31
N GLU A 279 17.92 13.34 -11.48
CA GLU A 279 17.60 12.15 -12.29
C GLU A 279 18.03 10.86 -11.56
N ASP A 280 17.66 10.71 -10.30
CA ASP A 280 17.99 9.55 -9.48
C ASP A 280 16.88 8.48 -9.54
N GLY A 281 16.19 8.40 -10.64
CA GLY A 281 15.64 7.15 -11.10
C GLY A 281 16.76 6.41 -11.82
N PHE A 282 17.42 5.45 -11.20
CA PHE A 282 18.23 4.39 -11.80
C PHE A 282 18.81 4.69 -13.20
N ASN A 283 19.59 5.75 -13.35
CA ASN A 283 20.39 5.91 -14.55
C ASN A 283 21.45 4.81 -14.58
N GLU A 284 21.45 4.05 -15.68
CA GLU A 284 22.52 3.11 -15.98
C GLU A 284 23.86 3.86 -15.93
N PRO A 285 24.89 3.30 -15.28
CA PRO A 285 26.23 3.80 -15.49
C PRO A 285 26.60 3.50 -16.94
N ASP A 286 26.96 4.53 -17.69
CA ASP A 286 27.68 4.40 -18.94
C ASP A 286 28.89 3.47 -18.74
N GLU A 287 29.17 2.64 -19.72
CA GLU A 287 30.12 1.53 -19.88
C GLU A 287 31.44 1.55 -19.09
#